data_246de977a7f7ce4f25e1b3402acd76a0
#
_entry.id   246de977a7f7ce4f25e1b3402acd76a0
#
_cell.length_a   1.000
_cell.length_b   1.000
_cell.length_c   1.000
_cell.angle_alpha   90.00
_cell.angle_beta   90.00
_cell.angle_gamma   90.00
#
_symmetry.space_group_name_H-M   'P 1'
#
loop_
_entity.id
_entity.type
_entity.pdbx_description
1 polymer ?
#
loop_
_entity_poly.entity_id
_entity_poly.type
_entity_poly.pdbx_seq_one_letter_code
_entity_poly.pdbx_strand_id
1 'polypeptide(L)'
;MKEMYFTGKMVSGVEAVELGIATRLDNNPHEAAMELAGEIAHKNPEAIRRMKSILNGLTERTTAERFAAEREHIEALIGSPNQKEAVKAFFEKRSPDFS
;
A
#
# COMPACT_ATOMS: atom_id res chain seq x y z
N MET A 1 -18.26 11.63 7.84
CA MET A 1 -17.37 11.15 8.93
C MET A 1 -17.69 11.79 10.28
N LYS A 2 -17.75 13.11 10.37
CA LYS A 2 -18.04 13.79 11.65
C LYS A 2 -19.39 13.40 12.26
N GLU A 3 -20.43 13.31 11.46
CA GLU A 3 -21.74 12.88 11.93
C GLU A 3 -21.69 11.50 12.58
N MET A 4 -21.00 10.55 11.95
CA MET A 4 -20.83 9.19 12.47
C MET A 4 -20.11 9.19 13.81
N TYR A 5 -19.02 9.95 13.94
CA TYR A 5 -18.25 10.01 15.18
C TYR A 5 -19.02 10.70 16.30
N PHE A 6 -19.76 11.76 16.00
CA PHE A 6 -20.47 12.53 17.04
C PHE A 6 -21.76 11.86 17.49
N THR A 7 -22.41 11.10 16.63
CA THR A 7 -23.67 10.43 16.95
C THR A 7 -23.49 8.99 17.39
N GLY A 8 -22.32 8.41 17.18
CA GLY A 8 -22.08 6.99 17.43
C GLY A 8 -22.89 6.07 16.51
N LYS A 9 -23.26 6.57 15.32
CA LYS A 9 -24.08 5.82 14.36
C LYS A 9 -23.39 4.52 13.94
N MET A 10 -24.15 3.43 13.92
CA MET A 10 -23.69 2.17 13.35
C MET A 10 -23.83 2.21 11.83
N VAL A 11 -22.84 1.70 11.12
CA VAL A 11 -22.84 1.61 9.66
C VAL A 11 -22.70 0.17 9.22
N SER A 12 -23.37 -0.19 8.12
CA SER A 12 -23.20 -1.50 7.49
C SER A 12 -21.88 -1.57 6.73
N GLY A 13 -21.48 -2.78 6.32
CA GLY A 13 -20.29 -2.96 5.46
C GLY A 13 -20.40 -2.20 4.15
N VAL A 14 -21.57 -2.19 3.53
CA VAL A 14 -21.84 -1.45 2.28
C VAL A 14 -21.65 0.05 2.50
N GLU A 15 -22.24 0.60 3.56
CA GLU A 15 -22.08 2.02 3.91
C GLU A 15 -20.62 2.38 4.22
N ALA A 16 -19.91 1.48 4.88
CA ALA A 16 -18.49 1.69 5.20
C ALA A 16 -17.63 1.82 3.93
N VAL A 17 -17.92 1.02 2.90
CA VAL A 17 -17.24 1.14 1.60
C VAL A 17 -17.60 2.44 0.92
N GLU A 18 -18.87 2.82 0.89
CA GLU A 18 -19.34 4.08 0.31
C GLU A 18 -18.70 5.30 0.98
N LEU A 19 -18.51 5.24 2.30
CA LEU A 19 -17.91 6.32 3.08
C LEU A 19 -16.37 6.33 3.04
N GLY A 20 -15.76 5.34 2.42
CA GLY A 20 -14.29 5.24 2.36
C GLY A 20 -13.63 4.73 3.63
N ILE A 21 -14.41 4.20 4.59
CA ILE A 21 -13.88 3.61 5.83
C ILE A 21 -13.29 2.24 5.53
N ALA A 22 -13.94 1.47 4.66
CA ALA A 22 -13.48 0.18 4.20
C ALA A 22 -13.18 0.21 2.71
N THR A 23 -12.19 -0.55 2.27
CA THR A 23 -11.76 -0.58 0.87
C THR A 23 -12.68 -1.46 0.03
N ARG A 24 -13.15 -2.56 0.59
CA ARG A 24 -14.04 -3.50 -0.10
C ARG A 24 -14.88 -4.30 0.88
N LEU A 25 -15.95 -4.88 0.36
CA LEU A 25 -16.85 -5.78 1.07
C LEU A 25 -16.64 -7.20 0.53
N ASP A 26 -16.55 -8.17 1.42
CA ASP A 26 -16.39 -9.57 1.04
C ASP A 26 -17.17 -10.47 2.01
N ASN A 27 -17.71 -11.58 1.49
CA ASN A 27 -18.43 -12.57 2.29
C ASN A 27 -17.49 -13.33 3.25
N ASN A 28 -16.22 -13.45 2.89
CA ASN A 28 -15.19 -14.06 3.72
C ASN A 28 -13.99 -13.10 3.82
N PRO A 29 -14.08 -12.08 4.71
CA PRO A 29 -13.04 -11.04 4.79
C PRO A 29 -11.68 -11.57 5.21
N HIS A 30 -11.61 -12.61 6.03
CA HIS A 30 -10.33 -13.21 6.43
C HIS A 30 -9.59 -13.80 5.22
N GLU A 31 -10.30 -14.58 4.41
CA GLU A 31 -9.71 -15.19 3.21
C GLU A 31 -9.28 -14.11 2.20
N ALA A 32 -10.13 -13.10 1.96
CA ALA A 32 -9.81 -11.98 1.09
C ALA A 32 -8.58 -11.21 1.58
N ALA A 33 -8.46 -11.00 2.88
CA ALA A 33 -7.29 -10.34 3.47
C ALA A 33 -6.03 -11.18 3.30
N MET A 34 -6.12 -12.49 3.47
CA MET A 34 -4.98 -13.40 3.27
C MET A 34 -4.52 -13.44 1.82
N GLU A 35 -5.44 -13.43 0.87
CA GLU A 35 -5.10 -13.35 -0.56
C GLU A 35 -4.38 -12.03 -0.89
N LEU A 36 -4.90 -10.92 -0.40
CA LEU A 36 -4.27 -9.61 -0.61
C LEU A 36 -2.90 -9.54 0.04
N ALA A 37 -2.75 -10.04 1.26
CA ALA A 37 -1.47 -10.11 1.95
C ALA A 37 -0.45 -10.94 1.18
N GLY A 38 -0.88 -12.07 0.62
CA GLY A 38 -0.03 -12.92 -0.22
C GLY A 38 0.43 -12.21 -1.49
N GLU A 39 -0.46 -11.47 -2.14
CA GLU A 39 -0.14 -10.66 -3.31
C GLU A 39 0.90 -9.60 -2.99
N ILE A 40 0.71 -8.88 -1.88
CA ILE A 40 1.66 -7.86 -1.41
C ILE A 40 3.01 -8.48 -1.07
N ALA A 41 3.01 -9.65 -0.43
CA ALA A 41 4.23 -10.35 -0.04
C ALA A 41 5.11 -10.77 -1.23
N HIS A 42 4.53 -10.88 -2.44
CA HIS A 42 5.27 -11.19 -3.66
C HIS A 42 5.82 -9.95 -4.38
N LYS A 43 5.52 -8.75 -3.88
CA LYS A 43 6.05 -7.50 -4.43
C LYS A 43 7.43 -7.21 -3.85
N ASN A 44 8.14 -6.26 -4.46
CA ASN A 44 9.43 -5.79 -3.94
C ASN A 44 9.27 -5.24 -2.51
N PRO A 45 9.83 -5.90 -1.47
CA PRO A 45 9.60 -5.49 -0.09
C PRO A 45 10.14 -4.10 0.24
N GLU A 46 11.24 -3.70 -0.39
CA GLU A 46 11.80 -2.38 -0.21
C GLU A 46 10.88 -1.30 -0.77
N ALA A 47 10.33 -1.53 -1.96
CA ALA A 47 9.37 -0.61 -2.58
C ALA A 47 8.10 -0.46 -1.72
N ILE A 48 7.57 -1.56 -1.18
CA ILE A 48 6.39 -1.53 -0.31
C ILE A 48 6.66 -0.73 0.97
N ARG A 49 7.81 -0.95 1.62
CA ARG A 49 8.17 -0.20 2.84
C ARG A 49 8.31 1.29 2.56
N ARG A 50 8.92 1.66 1.44
CA ARG A 50 9.10 3.06 1.06
C ARG A 50 7.77 3.72 0.69
N MET A 51 6.91 3.00 -0.03
CA MET A 51 5.58 3.49 -0.36
C MET A 51 4.76 3.75 0.91
N LYS A 52 4.79 2.83 1.87
CA LYS A 52 4.12 3.00 3.15
C LYS A 52 4.64 4.22 3.90
N SER A 53 5.95 4.44 3.90
CA SER A 53 6.56 5.62 4.53
C SER A 53 6.08 6.92 3.89
N ILE A 54 6.01 6.97 2.57
CA ILE A 54 5.50 8.13 1.83
C ILE A 54 4.04 8.40 2.19
N LEU A 55 3.19 7.38 2.11
CA LEU A 55 1.76 7.52 2.38
C LEU A 55 1.47 7.94 3.82
N ASN A 56 2.18 7.36 4.78
CA ASN A 56 2.00 7.71 6.20
C ASN A 56 2.49 9.12 6.52
N GLY A 57 3.38 9.68 5.70
CA GLY A 57 3.91 11.03 5.89
C GLY A 57 3.10 12.14 5.20
N LEU A 58 2.03 11.81 4.46
CA LEU A 58 1.31 12.80 3.65
C LEU A 58 0.71 13.94 4.47
N THR A 59 0.25 13.68 5.68
CA THR A 59 -0.40 14.68 6.54
C THR A 59 0.57 15.43 7.46
N GLU A 60 1.78 14.94 7.63
CA GLU A 60 2.77 15.45 8.57
C GLU A 60 3.86 16.29 7.93
N ARG A 61 3.93 16.29 6.60
CA ARG A 61 4.99 16.96 5.84
C ARG A 61 4.45 18.10 4.99
N THR A 62 5.28 19.14 4.82
CA THR A 62 4.99 20.19 3.85
C THR A 62 5.10 19.62 2.43
N THR A 63 4.58 20.34 1.43
CA THR A 63 4.67 19.93 0.03
C THR A 63 6.13 19.71 -0.40
N ALA A 64 7.03 20.63 -0.02
CA ALA A 64 8.46 20.51 -0.34
C ALA A 64 9.09 19.29 0.31
N GLU A 65 8.77 19.04 1.59
CA GLU A 65 9.26 17.87 2.32
C GLU A 65 8.75 16.58 1.70
N ARG A 66 7.48 16.54 1.24
CA ARG A 66 6.91 15.38 0.57
C ARG A 66 7.64 15.09 -0.74
N PHE A 67 7.88 16.08 -1.57
CA PHE A 67 8.60 15.90 -2.83
C PHE A 67 10.04 15.45 -2.60
N ALA A 68 10.72 16.01 -1.58
CA ALA A 68 12.07 15.59 -1.22
C ALA A 68 12.11 14.13 -0.75
N ALA A 69 11.13 13.71 0.07
CA ALA A 69 11.02 12.34 0.55
C ALA A 69 10.74 11.36 -0.58
N GLU A 70 9.83 11.70 -1.50
CA GLU A 70 9.51 10.88 -2.67
C GLU A 70 10.74 10.70 -3.56
N ARG A 71 11.49 11.78 -3.80
CA ARG A 71 12.72 11.73 -4.59
C ARG A 71 13.77 10.81 -3.95
N GLU A 72 13.99 10.95 -2.65
CA GLU A 72 14.91 10.09 -1.91
C GLU A 72 14.55 8.62 -2.02
N HIS A 73 13.27 8.28 -1.85
CA HIS A 73 12.80 6.90 -1.96
C HIS A 73 12.96 6.35 -3.38
N ILE A 74 12.65 7.14 -4.40
CA ILE A 74 12.79 6.73 -5.79
C ILE A 74 14.27 6.52 -6.13
N GLU A 75 15.13 7.45 -5.75
CA GLU A 75 16.57 7.35 -5.99
C GLU A 75 17.18 6.11 -5.33
N ALA A 76 16.72 5.77 -4.12
CA ALA A 76 17.18 4.57 -3.42
C ALA A 76 16.70 3.27 -4.07
N LEU A 77 15.54 3.28 -4.72
CA LEU A 77 14.98 2.10 -5.40
C LEU A 77 15.56 1.88 -6.79
N ILE A 78 15.84 2.95 -7.53
CA ILE A 78 16.38 2.85 -8.89
C ILE A 78 17.76 2.18 -8.86
N GLY A 79 17.89 1.08 -9.59
CA GLY A 79 19.14 0.31 -9.65
C GLY A 79 19.42 -0.54 -8.43
N SER A 80 18.53 -0.58 -7.44
CA SER A 80 18.69 -1.47 -6.28
C SER A 80 18.62 -2.94 -6.70
N PRO A 81 19.22 -3.86 -5.93
CA PRO A 81 19.16 -5.30 -6.24
C PRO A 81 17.72 -5.82 -6.37
N ASN A 82 16.82 -5.37 -5.51
CA ASN A 82 15.42 -5.78 -5.56
C ASN A 82 14.70 -5.27 -6.81
N GLN A 83 14.98 -4.04 -7.24
CA GLN A 83 14.43 -3.52 -8.48
C GLN A 83 14.93 -4.30 -9.69
N LYS A 84 16.23 -4.57 -9.74
CA LYS A 84 16.84 -5.36 -10.82
C LYS A 84 16.23 -6.75 -10.88
N GLU A 85 16.04 -7.39 -9.74
CA GLU A 85 15.39 -8.69 -9.67
C GLU A 85 13.94 -8.65 -10.14
N ALA A 86 13.18 -7.65 -9.73
CA ALA A 86 11.80 -7.48 -10.14
C ALA A 86 11.68 -7.33 -11.67
N VAL A 87 12.53 -6.50 -12.28
CA VAL A 87 12.56 -6.29 -13.73
C VAL A 87 12.97 -7.57 -14.46
N LYS A 88 14.01 -8.24 -13.99
CA LYS A 88 14.49 -9.50 -14.57
C LYS A 88 13.42 -10.57 -14.53
N ALA A 89 12.78 -10.75 -13.36
CA ALA A 89 11.72 -11.72 -13.19
C ALA A 89 10.53 -11.44 -14.12
N PHE A 90 10.18 -10.17 -14.30
CA PHE A 90 9.11 -9.77 -15.22
C PHE A 90 9.40 -10.22 -16.66
N PHE A 91 10.61 -9.96 -17.17
CA PHE A 91 10.99 -10.38 -18.52
C PHE A 91 11.12 -11.88 -18.67
N GLU A 92 11.56 -12.58 -17.62
CA GLU A 92 11.68 -14.04 -17.60
C GLU A 92 10.36 -14.75 -17.27
N LYS A 93 9.29 -14.00 -16.99
CA LYS A 93 7.94 -14.51 -16.66
C LYS A 93 7.97 -15.50 -15.50
N ARG A 94 8.73 -15.18 -14.45
CA ARG A 94 8.82 -15.94 -13.21
C ARG A 94 8.54 -15.07 -12.00
N SER A 95 8.35 -15.70 -10.86
CA SER A 95 8.25 -14.96 -9.60
C SER A 95 9.62 -14.42 -9.20
N PRO A 96 9.70 -13.15 -8.75
CA PRO A 96 10.97 -12.58 -8.30
C PRO A 96 11.43 -13.19 -6.97
N ASP A 97 12.74 -13.25 -6.79
CA ASP A 97 13.38 -13.69 -5.56
C ASP A 97 14.07 -12.50 -4.91
N PHE A 98 13.51 -12.02 -3.81
CA PHE A 98 14.01 -10.86 -3.07
C PHE A 98 14.86 -11.26 -1.85
N SER A 99 15.36 -12.45 -1.84
CA SER A 99 16.21 -12.96 -0.74
C SER A 99 17.57 -12.27 -0.62
#